data_bb251eedaeb73eb16b970ab00fad4d5e
#
_entry.id   bb251eedaeb73eb16b970ab00fad4d5e
#
_cell.length_a   1.000
_cell.length_b   1.000
_cell.length_c   1.000
_cell.angle_alpha   90.00
_cell.angle_beta   90.00
_cell.angle_gamma   90.00
#
_symmetry.space_group_name_H-M   'P 1'
#
loop_
_entity.id
_entity.type
_entity.pdbx_description
1 polymer ?
#
loop_
_entity_poly.entity_id
_entity_poly.type
_entity_poly.pdbx_seq_one_letter_code
_entity_poly.pdbx_strand_id
1 'polypeptide(L)'
;MSQKESEIDIQEAHSSSGSPSKHEGVDDSHGGRLTRLQPSHEMLYPSAFRVGMTIFALLIAVLCVALDSTILSTAIPRITDEFHDLRDIGWYGSAYLLTKCAFQLFFGKVYKTCRLKHTFLAALLLFEVGSVVCATAPTSEALIIGRAVAGIGSAGVTGGSFIIIAHIAPMDKRPTYQSLTGGMFGVASIVAPLVGGALTDRVSWRWCFWINLPLGAVTALVIVFVLRLPPKDRPTKNEGLLRVLWGLDPLGFMTFVPSIICLLLALEWGGTTYAWQSGQIISLFVVFGVTLLVFVGIQVWLDETATRSFFIVVYFLPIYFQAVKGASALQSGIDTIPLVVSQVLAIIMVGVLTSKIGYYMPFIYVSVVVSAVGSGLLITLSSDTSTARWIGYQILYGFGSGCGFQVPQVAAQTVLPFKDIPTGIAITLFFQSLGGSIFVSVGNNVLNDKLARNIVSLELPGVDAEQVIQAGATAWHKVVPVQYLGVVTDAYNQALRQTFLIGLITACLGCIGAAFMEWESVKSRPKVPAGNGDQNKKGAA
;
A
#
# COMPACT_ATOMS: atom_id res chain seq x y z
N MET A 1 -50.35 -24.27 39.66
CA MET A 1 -51.62 -23.61 39.35
C MET A 1 -51.50 -23.32 37.87
N SER A 2 -52.05 -24.20 37.09
CA SER A 2 -53.34 -24.36 36.43
C SER A 2 -53.32 -23.63 35.11
N GLN A 3 -53.17 -24.43 33.99
CA GLN A 3 -54.22 -24.94 33.10
C GLN A 3 -54.86 -23.81 32.24
N LYS A 4 -55.06 -23.92 30.90
CA LYS A 4 -55.59 -24.95 30.00
C LYS A 4 -55.33 -24.47 28.58
N GLU A 5 -54.79 -25.23 27.59
CA GLU A 5 -55.49 -26.14 26.65
C GLU A 5 -56.82 -25.64 26.10
N SER A 6 -56.86 -25.58 24.70
CA SER A 6 -57.86 -26.28 23.93
C SER A 6 -57.56 -26.23 22.43
N GLU A 7 -57.37 -27.43 21.92
CA GLU A 7 -57.60 -27.92 20.55
C GLU A 7 -59.03 -27.75 20.10
N ILE A 8 -59.30 -27.81 18.78
CA ILE A 8 -60.40 -28.44 18.03
C ILE A 8 -60.10 -28.19 16.54
N ASP A 9 -59.70 -29.05 15.73
CA ASP A 9 -60.11 -30.32 15.07
C ASP A 9 -61.28 -30.24 14.08
N ILE A 10 -61.01 -30.72 12.85
CA ILE A 10 -61.83 -31.56 11.91
C ILE A 10 -62.94 -30.83 11.11
N GLN A 11 -63.00 -30.90 9.76
CA GLN A 11 -63.49 -32.08 9.03
C GLN A 11 -63.56 -31.86 7.51
N GLU A 12 -63.28 -32.94 6.80
CA GLU A 12 -63.48 -33.22 5.37
C GLU A 12 -64.98 -33.17 4.94
N ALA A 13 -65.21 -32.95 3.66
CA ALA A 13 -66.11 -33.83 2.89
C ALA A 13 -66.21 -33.45 1.39
N HIS A 14 -65.79 -34.34 0.53
CA HIS A 14 -66.44 -35.08 -0.59
C HIS A 14 -67.20 -34.35 -1.70
N SER A 15 -66.67 -34.55 -2.90
CA SER A 15 -67.22 -35.16 -4.12
C SER A 15 -68.37 -34.52 -4.86
N SER A 16 -68.23 -34.27 -6.17
CA SER A 16 -68.81 -35.09 -7.24
C SER A 16 -68.64 -34.43 -8.61
N SER A 17 -68.10 -35.20 -9.51
CA SER A 17 -68.46 -35.55 -10.91
C SER A 17 -69.30 -34.60 -11.79
N GLY A 18 -68.77 -34.39 -13.01
CA GLY A 18 -69.59 -33.95 -14.18
C GLY A 18 -68.72 -33.46 -15.34
N SER A 19 -68.48 -34.32 -16.33
CA SER A 19 -68.10 -33.98 -17.71
C SER A 19 -69.33 -34.10 -18.58
N PRO A 20 -69.33 -33.80 -19.91
CA PRO A 20 -68.58 -32.82 -20.71
C PRO A 20 -69.47 -31.99 -21.62
N SER A 21 -68.99 -30.91 -22.21
CA SER A 21 -69.51 -30.48 -23.54
C SER A 21 -68.45 -29.71 -24.32
N LYS A 22 -68.30 -30.15 -25.57
CA LYS A 22 -67.55 -29.56 -26.65
C LYS A 22 -68.10 -28.19 -27.01
N HIS A 23 -67.26 -27.21 -27.29
CA HIS A 23 -67.41 -26.28 -28.40
C HIS A 23 -66.03 -25.79 -28.89
N GLU A 24 -66.00 -25.66 -30.21
CA GLU A 24 -64.88 -25.37 -31.09
C GLU A 24 -64.33 -23.95 -30.96
N GLY A 25 -63.03 -23.83 -31.18
CA GLY A 25 -62.37 -22.91 -32.08
C GLY A 25 -62.37 -21.42 -31.75
N VAL A 26 -61.17 -20.89 -31.34
CA VAL A 26 -60.53 -19.75 -31.98
C VAL A 26 -59.06 -19.80 -31.63
N ASP A 27 -58.25 -19.77 -32.66
CA ASP A 27 -56.81 -19.67 -32.71
C ASP A 27 -56.34 -18.31 -32.16
N ASP A 28 -55.52 -18.27 -31.14
CA ASP A 28 -54.75 -17.11 -30.81
C ASP A 28 -53.38 -17.54 -30.30
N SER A 29 -52.45 -17.63 -31.23
CA SER A 29 -51.04 -17.80 -31.08
C SER A 29 -50.39 -16.55 -30.47
N HIS A 30 -50.31 -16.45 -29.16
CA HIS A 30 -49.31 -15.63 -28.48
C HIS A 30 -48.87 -16.30 -27.18
N GLY A 31 -48.10 -17.36 -27.36
CA GLY A 31 -47.31 -17.95 -26.28
C GLY A 31 -46.24 -17.00 -25.78
N GLY A 32 -46.61 -16.12 -24.88
CA GLY A 32 -45.64 -15.37 -24.06
C GLY A 32 -44.76 -16.35 -23.29
N ARG A 33 -43.62 -16.67 -23.86
CA ARG A 33 -42.52 -17.40 -23.19
C ARG A 33 -42.12 -16.60 -21.97
N LEU A 34 -42.67 -16.94 -20.81
CA LEU A 34 -42.14 -16.50 -19.53
C LEU A 34 -40.66 -16.89 -19.50
N THR A 35 -39.80 -15.95 -19.88
CA THR A 35 -38.38 -16.06 -19.70
C THR A 35 -38.16 -16.24 -18.20
N ARG A 36 -37.93 -17.48 -17.75
CA ARG A 36 -37.41 -17.74 -16.41
C ARG A 36 -36.22 -16.83 -16.26
N LEU A 37 -36.35 -15.82 -15.41
CA LEU A 37 -35.21 -15.07 -14.89
C LEU A 37 -34.23 -16.12 -14.36
N GLN A 38 -33.12 -16.32 -15.07
CA GLN A 38 -32.05 -17.18 -14.58
C GLN A 38 -31.69 -16.66 -13.19
N PRO A 39 -31.59 -17.54 -12.19
CA PRO A 39 -31.14 -17.13 -10.88
C PRO A 39 -29.80 -16.43 -11.07
N SER A 40 -29.71 -15.18 -10.56
CA SER A 40 -28.46 -14.44 -10.47
C SER A 40 -27.37 -15.41 -10.01
N HIS A 41 -26.28 -15.51 -10.76
CA HIS A 41 -25.10 -16.30 -10.39
C HIS A 41 -24.71 -15.91 -8.96
N GLU A 42 -25.17 -16.68 -7.97
CA GLU A 42 -24.62 -16.62 -6.62
C GLU A 42 -23.15 -16.99 -6.76
N MET A 43 -22.28 -16.01 -6.53
CA MET A 43 -20.84 -16.26 -6.49
C MET A 43 -20.57 -17.30 -5.40
N LEU A 44 -20.27 -18.53 -5.80
CA LEU A 44 -19.98 -19.63 -4.90
C LEU A 44 -18.61 -19.33 -4.26
N TYR A 45 -18.60 -18.76 -3.05
CA TYR A 45 -17.37 -18.53 -2.31
C TYR A 45 -16.76 -19.86 -1.83
N PRO A 46 -15.42 -19.97 -1.79
CA PRO A 46 -14.75 -21.16 -1.28
C PRO A 46 -15.13 -21.43 0.18
N SER A 47 -14.95 -22.69 0.64
CA SER A 47 -15.19 -23.05 2.05
C SER A 47 -14.36 -22.18 3.00
N ALA A 48 -14.87 -21.94 4.21
CA ALA A 48 -14.21 -21.09 5.22
C ALA A 48 -12.76 -21.53 5.50
N PHE A 49 -12.48 -22.82 5.52
CA PHE A 49 -11.13 -23.35 5.70
C PHE A 49 -10.19 -22.92 4.56
N ARG A 50 -10.64 -23.01 3.30
CA ARG A 50 -9.83 -22.59 2.13
C ARG A 50 -9.59 -21.10 2.13
N VAL A 51 -10.61 -20.31 2.48
CA VAL A 51 -10.46 -18.86 2.63
C VAL A 51 -9.42 -18.55 3.71
N GLY A 52 -9.53 -19.17 4.90
CA GLY A 52 -8.58 -18.97 5.99
C GLY A 52 -7.14 -19.32 5.62
N MET A 53 -6.92 -20.49 4.99
CA MET A 53 -5.59 -20.91 4.53
C MET A 53 -5.02 -19.97 3.46
N THR A 54 -5.87 -19.51 2.52
CA THR A 54 -5.43 -18.56 1.49
C THR A 54 -5.06 -17.22 2.12
N ILE A 55 -5.89 -16.68 3.03
CA ILE A 55 -5.58 -15.44 3.75
C ILE A 55 -4.27 -15.59 4.51
N PHE A 56 -4.05 -16.69 5.23
CA PHE A 56 -2.80 -16.96 5.94
C PHE A 56 -1.58 -16.90 5.00
N ALA A 57 -1.66 -17.55 3.83
CA ALA A 57 -0.59 -17.49 2.83
C ALA A 57 -0.35 -16.06 2.30
N LEU A 58 -1.42 -15.28 2.06
CA LEU A 58 -1.29 -13.89 1.65
C LEU A 58 -0.68 -13.01 2.74
N LEU A 59 -1.00 -13.26 4.02
CA LEU A 59 -0.37 -12.56 5.14
C LEU A 59 1.13 -12.85 5.21
N ILE A 60 1.55 -14.11 5.00
CA ILE A 60 2.98 -14.47 4.94
C ILE A 60 3.65 -13.77 3.75
N ALA A 61 3.03 -13.78 2.57
CA ALA A 61 3.59 -13.11 1.39
C ALA A 61 3.79 -11.61 1.61
N VAL A 62 2.79 -10.93 2.19
CA VAL A 62 2.90 -9.50 2.48
C VAL A 62 3.90 -9.23 3.61
N LEU A 63 3.96 -10.08 4.64
CA LEU A 63 5.00 -10.01 5.66
C LEU A 63 6.40 -10.11 5.04
N CYS A 64 6.60 -11.06 4.13
CA CYS A 64 7.87 -11.26 3.42
C CYS A 64 8.30 -9.99 2.67
N VAL A 65 7.40 -9.43 1.84
CA VAL A 65 7.62 -8.16 1.12
C VAL A 65 7.88 -6.99 2.07
N ALA A 66 7.17 -6.91 3.19
CA ALA A 66 7.32 -5.84 4.17
C ALA A 66 8.63 -5.98 4.97
N LEU A 67 9.00 -7.20 5.35
CA LEU A 67 10.30 -7.48 5.97
C LEU A 67 11.45 -7.09 5.04
N ASP A 68 11.42 -7.54 3.79
CA ASP A 68 12.46 -7.24 2.80
C ASP A 68 12.68 -5.74 2.60
N SER A 69 11.60 -4.94 2.65
CA SER A 69 11.69 -3.49 2.50
C SER A 69 12.27 -2.77 3.73
N THR A 70 12.17 -3.35 4.92
CA THR A 70 12.55 -2.71 6.19
C THR A 70 13.81 -3.29 6.83
N ILE A 71 14.09 -4.58 6.61
CA ILE A 71 15.22 -5.28 7.23
C ILE A 71 16.58 -4.76 6.74
N LEU A 72 16.62 -4.21 5.52
CA LEU A 72 17.82 -3.69 4.88
C LEU A 72 18.50 -2.59 5.70
N SER A 73 17.73 -1.73 6.38
CA SER A 73 18.25 -0.61 7.16
C SER A 73 19.27 -1.04 8.24
N THR A 74 19.12 -2.24 8.78
CA THR A 74 20.04 -2.81 9.78
C THR A 74 21.25 -3.50 9.15
N ALA A 75 21.16 -3.88 7.89
CA ALA A 75 22.22 -4.56 7.16
C ALA A 75 23.19 -3.58 6.45
N ILE A 76 22.77 -2.34 6.17
CA ILE A 76 23.55 -1.33 5.43
C ILE A 76 24.97 -1.19 5.96
N PRO A 77 25.26 -1.01 7.27
CA PRO A 77 26.63 -0.82 7.74
C PRO A 77 27.56 -1.98 7.35
N ARG A 78 27.08 -3.23 7.49
CA ARG A 78 27.86 -4.42 7.13
C ARG A 78 28.04 -4.59 5.63
N ILE A 79 27.02 -4.21 4.85
CA ILE A 79 27.06 -4.23 3.37
C ILE A 79 28.13 -3.23 2.88
N THR A 80 28.13 -2.01 3.44
CA THR A 80 29.11 -0.98 3.07
C THR A 80 30.52 -1.32 3.52
N ASP A 81 30.69 -1.96 4.67
CA ASP A 81 31.98 -2.47 5.14
C ASP A 81 32.54 -3.54 4.19
N GLU A 82 31.69 -4.39 3.61
CA GLU A 82 32.11 -5.46 2.70
C GLU A 82 32.39 -4.97 1.27
N PHE A 83 31.54 -4.08 0.74
CA PHE A 83 31.68 -3.58 -0.64
C PHE A 83 32.58 -2.32 -0.73
N HIS A 84 32.90 -1.68 0.38
CA HIS A 84 33.72 -0.46 0.44
C HIS A 84 33.17 0.69 -0.42
N ASP A 85 31.85 0.74 -0.68
CA ASP A 85 31.22 1.80 -1.44
C ASP A 85 30.08 2.46 -0.65
N LEU A 86 30.35 3.68 -0.19
CA LEU A 86 29.38 4.50 0.55
C LEU A 86 28.40 5.24 -0.38
N ARG A 87 28.73 5.38 -1.67
CA ARG A 87 27.93 6.15 -2.64
C ARG A 87 26.65 5.39 -3.03
N ASP A 88 26.69 4.06 -2.91
CA ASP A 88 25.59 3.20 -3.33
C ASP A 88 24.54 2.95 -2.23
N ILE A 89 24.75 3.47 -1.01
CA ILE A 89 23.84 3.25 0.14
C ILE A 89 22.39 3.60 -0.20
N GLY A 90 22.18 4.76 -0.83
CA GLY A 90 20.86 5.21 -1.25
C GLY A 90 20.19 4.23 -2.22
N TRP A 91 20.98 3.65 -3.14
CA TRP A 91 20.47 2.74 -4.17
C TRP A 91 19.97 1.40 -3.63
N TYR A 92 20.52 0.89 -2.52
CA TYR A 92 20.04 -0.37 -1.94
C TYR A 92 18.56 -0.34 -1.55
N GLY A 93 18.08 0.81 -1.08
CA GLY A 93 16.66 1.03 -0.78
C GLY A 93 15.87 1.54 -1.97
N SER A 94 16.38 2.58 -2.64
CA SER A 94 15.69 3.32 -3.69
C SER A 94 15.40 2.46 -4.92
N ALA A 95 16.31 1.57 -5.34
CA ALA A 95 16.10 0.67 -6.48
C ALA A 95 14.86 -0.21 -6.31
N TYR A 96 14.63 -0.75 -5.11
CA TYR A 96 13.45 -1.55 -4.80
C TYR A 96 12.16 -0.71 -4.83
N LEU A 97 12.15 0.45 -4.17
CA LEU A 97 10.97 1.30 -4.09
C LEU A 97 10.60 1.88 -5.46
N LEU A 98 11.61 2.28 -6.25
CA LEU A 98 11.46 2.80 -7.60
C LEU A 98 10.78 1.78 -8.52
N THR A 99 11.33 0.57 -8.58
CA THR A 99 10.77 -0.49 -9.43
C THR A 99 9.40 -0.96 -8.93
N LYS A 100 9.19 -1.08 -7.62
CA LYS A 100 7.89 -1.37 -7.03
C LYS A 100 6.84 -0.33 -7.45
N CYS A 101 7.16 0.95 -7.34
CA CYS A 101 6.26 2.04 -7.74
C CYS A 101 5.98 2.00 -9.24
N ALA A 102 7.02 1.92 -10.08
CA ALA A 102 6.90 1.93 -11.53
C ALA A 102 6.05 0.78 -12.09
N PHE A 103 6.19 -0.42 -11.53
CA PHE A 103 5.48 -1.62 -11.98
C PHE A 103 4.12 -1.85 -11.33
N GLN A 104 3.71 -1.03 -10.35
CA GLN A 104 2.44 -1.21 -9.64
C GLN A 104 1.22 -1.17 -10.57
N LEU A 105 1.15 -0.18 -11.47
CA LEU A 105 0.05 -0.05 -12.43
C LEU A 105 0.09 -1.15 -13.49
N PHE A 106 1.28 -1.58 -13.91
CA PHE A 106 1.44 -2.69 -14.84
C PHE A 106 0.81 -3.96 -14.30
N PHE A 107 1.11 -4.34 -13.06
CA PHE A 107 0.49 -5.51 -12.43
C PHE A 107 -1.03 -5.39 -12.32
N GLY A 108 -1.57 -4.19 -12.10
CA GLY A 108 -3.03 -3.97 -12.14
C GLY A 108 -3.66 -4.44 -13.46
N LYS A 109 -3.05 -4.08 -14.59
CA LYS A 109 -3.47 -4.51 -15.92
C LYS A 109 -3.24 -6.01 -16.16
N VAL A 110 -2.09 -6.55 -15.73
CA VAL A 110 -1.81 -7.98 -15.83
C VAL A 110 -2.83 -8.81 -15.05
N TYR A 111 -3.19 -8.40 -13.84
CA TYR A 111 -4.22 -9.08 -13.04
C TYR A 111 -5.62 -8.97 -13.66
N LYS A 112 -5.93 -7.87 -14.34
CA LYS A 112 -7.19 -7.71 -15.08
C LYS A 112 -7.27 -8.66 -16.28
N THR A 113 -6.17 -8.87 -16.99
CA THR A 113 -6.11 -9.60 -18.25
C THR A 113 -5.80 -11.07 -18.06
N CYS A 114 -4.83 -11.40 -17.22
CA CYS A 114 -4.31 -12.75 -17.02
C CYS A 114 -5.02 -13.51 -15.89
N ARG A 115 -4.68 -14.81 -15.75
CA ARG A 115 -5.19 -15.65 -14.67
C ARG A 115 -4.56 -15.25 -13.33
N LEU A 116 -5.39 -14.82 -12.39
CA LEU A 116 -5.00 -14.28 -11.09
C LEU A 116 -3.97 -15.15 -10.34
N LYS A 117 -4.21 -16.47 -10.23
CA LYS A 117 -3.32 -17.42 -9.55
C LYS A 117 -1.93 -17.47 -10.18
N HIS A 118 -1.85 -17.58 -11.52
CA HIS A 118 -0.56 -17.69 -12.21
C HIS A 118 0.20 -16.37 -12.15
N THR A 119 -0.49 -15.24 -12.28
CA THR A 119 0.12 -13.91 -12.15
C THR A 119 0.71 -13.70 -10.76
N PHE A 120 -0.01 -14.11 -9.69
CA PHE A 120 0.49 -14.02 -8.33
C PHE A 120 1.75 -14.88 -8.11
N LEU A 121 1.72 -16.14 -8.58
CA LEU A 121 2.87 -17.04 -8.47
C LEU A 121 4.07 -16.55 -9.28
N ALA A 122 3.85 -15.97 -10.46
CA ALA A 122 4.93 -15.36 -11.26
C ALA A 122 5.54 -14.14 -10.57
N ALA A 123 4.71 -13.28 -9.96
CA ALA A 123 5.18 -12.14 -9.18
C ALA A 123 5.96 -12.58 -7.94
N LEU A 124 5.49 -13.61 -7.23
CA LEU A 124 6.18 -14.19 -6.09
C LEU A 124 7.52 -14.80 -6.51
N LEU A 125 7.55 -15.58 -7.61
CA LEU A 125 8.79 -16.13 -8.14
C LEU A 125 9.80 -15.03 -8.50
N LEU A 126 9.34 -13.94 -9.12
CA LEU A 126 10.19 -12.81 -9.47
C LEU A 126 10.78 -12.12 -8.21
N PHE A 127 9.97 -11.99 -7.16
CA PHE A 127 10.42 -11.48 -5.87
C PHE A 127 11.49 -12.39 -5.24
N GLU A 128 11.29 -13.71 -5.26
CA GLU A 128 12.24 -14.69 -4.73
C GLU A 128 13.55 -14.72 -5.54
N VAL A 129 13.48 -14.63 -6.88
CA VAL A 129 14.67 -14.51 -7.73
C VAL A 129 15.47 -13.27 -7.36
N GLY A 130 14.81 -12.11 -7.17
CA GLY A 130 15.45 -10.91 -6.68
C GLY A 130 16.13 -11.09 -5.34
N SER A 131 15.46 -11.78 -4.40
CA SER A 131 16.01 -12.11 -3.07
C SER A 131 17.24 -13.01 -3.16
N VAL A 132 17.23 -14.02 -4.04
CA VAL A 132 18.42 -14.87 -4.29
C VAL A 132 19.58 -14.06 -4.85
N VAL A 133 19.32 -13.18 -5.85
CA VAL A 133 20.37 -12.31 -6.41
C VAL A 133 20.97 -11.41 -5.32
N CYS A 134 20.13 -10.82 -4.44
CA CYS A 134 20.61 -10.02 -3.31
C CYS A 134 21.44 -10.86 -2.33
N ALA A 135 20.97 -12.06 -1.97
CA ALA A 135 21.64 -12.94 -1.02
C ALA A 135 23.00 -13.46 -1.52
N THR A 136 23.16 -13.59 -2.84
CA THR A 136 24.39 -14.09 -3.47
C THR A 136 25.22 -13.00 -4.12
N ALA A 137 24.86 -11.72 -3.96
CA ALA A 137 25.52 -10.59 -4.60
C ALA A 137 27.02 -10.52 -4.25
N PRO A 138 27.92 -10.54 -5.25
CA PRO A 138 29.35 -10.38 -5.05
C PRO A 138 29.80 -8.91 -5.09
N THR A 139 28.99 -8.02 -5.63
CA THR A 139 29.27 -6.58 -5.79
C THR A 139 28.05 -5.74 -5.43
N SER A 140 28.28 -4.44 -5.20
CA SER A 140 27.24 -3.45 -4.93
C SER A 140 26.20 -3.39 -6.05
N GLU A 141 26.65 -3.36 -7.30
CA GLU A 141 25.76 -3.29 -8.47
C GLU A 141 24.87 -4.54 -8.57
N ALA A 142 25.42 -5.73 -8.28
CA ALA A 142 24.64 -6.97 -8.27
C ALA A 142 23.54 -6.92 -7.21
N LEU A 143 23.82 -6.36 -6.04
CA LEU A 143 22.84 -6.13 -4.98
C LEU A 143 21.75 -5.15 -5.44
N ILE A 144 22.11 -4.03 -6.07
CA ILE A 144 21.17 -3.04 -6.60
C ILE A 144 20.24 -3.66 -7.66
N ILE A 145 20.79 -4.46 -8.58
CA ILE A 145 20.01 -5.18 -9.59
C ILE A 145 19.05 -6.17 -8.91
N GLY A 146 19.52 -6.93 -7.93
CA GLY A 146 18.68 -7.84 -7.15
C GLY A 146 17.52 -7.12 -6.46
N ARG A 147 17.79 -5.95 -5.86
CA ARG A 147 16.79 -5.06 -5.24
C ARG A 147 15.76 -4.58 -6.27
N ALA A 148 16.20 -4.19 -7.46
CA ALA A 148 15.30 -3.77 -8.54
C ALA A 148 14.36 -4.92 -8.96
N VAL A 149 14.89 -6.12 -9.14
CA VAL A 149 14.09 -7.31 -9.50
C VAL A 149 13.11 -7.69 -8.40
N ALA A 150 13.54 -7.69 -7.12
CA ALA A 150 12.67 -7.94 -5.97
C ALA A 150 11.56 -6.89 -5.89
N GLY A 151 11.85 -5.61 -6.16
CA GLY A 151 10.88 -4.53 -6.19
C GLY A 151 9.77 -4.75 -7.22
N ILE A 152 10.11 -5.21 -8.44
CA ILE A 152 9.12 -5.57 -9.46
C ILE A 152 8.19 -6.68 -8.93
N GLY A 153 8.75 -7.76 -8.39
CA GLY A 153 7.98 -8.87 -7.83
C GLY A 153 7.07 -8.43 -6.69
N SER A 154 7.57 -7.57 -5.80
CA SER A 154 6.83 -7.05 -4.64
C SER A 154 5.60 -6.23 -5.02
N ALA A 155 5.65 -5.47 -6.13
CA ALA A 155 4.49 -4.76 -6.66
C ALA A 155 3.35 -5.72 -7.00
N GLY A 156 3.69 -6.83 -7.68
CA GLY A 156 2.72 -7.87 -8.04
C GLY A 156 2.19 -8.62 -6.83
N VAL A 157 3.03 -9.01 -5.87
CA VAL A 157 2.62 -9.72 -4.66
C VAL A 157 1.69 -8.86 -3.80
N THR A 158 2.04 -7.59 -3.57
CA THR A 158 1.22 -6.68 -2.75
C THR A 158 -0.14 -6.45 -3.41
N GLY A 159 -0.18 -6.01 -4.68
CA GLY A 159 -1.43 -5.76 -5.40
C GLY A 159 -2.26 -7.03 -5.55
N GLY A 160 -1.61 -8.16 -5.89
CA GLY A 160 -2.25 -9.46 -6.03
C GLY A 160 -2.91 -9.96 -4.76
N SER A 161 -2.32 -9.70 -3.59
CA SER A 161 -2.90 -10.08 -2.30
C SER A 161 -4.28 -9.43 -2.10
N PHE A 162 -4.39 -8.11 -2.31
CA PHE A 162 -5.67 -7.40 -2.21
C PHE A 162 -6.68 -7.85 -3.26
N ILE A 163 -6.23 -8.12 -4.49
CA ILE A 163 -7.08 -8.59 -5.58
C ILE A 163 -7.60 -10.01 -5.29
N ILE A 164 -6.76 -10.91 -4.78
CA ILE A 164 -7.19 -12.27 -4.39
C ILE A 164 -8.24 -12.20 -3.29
N ILE A 165 -8.04 -11.37 -2.26
CA ILE A 165 -9.02 -11.14 -1.18
C ILE A 165 -10.37 -10.72 -1.77
N ALA A 166 -10.38 -9.81 -2.74
CA ALA A 166 -11.60 -9.37 -3.41
C ALA A 166 -12.35 -10.49 -4.15
N HIS A 167 -11.64 -11.54 -4.59
CA HIS A 167 -12.24 -12.67 -5.31
C HIS A 167 -12.70 -13.81 -4.38
N ILE A 168 -12.06 -13.99 -3.21
CA ILE A 168 -12.37 -15.12 -2.31
C ILE A 168 -13.28 -14.73 -1.15
N ALA A 169 -13.41 -13.44 -0.85
CA ALA A 169 -14.17 -12.94 0.30
C ALA A 169 -15.40 -12.14 -0.13
N PRO A 170 -16.55 -12.31 0.56
CA PRO A 170 -17.73 -11.47 0.36
C PRO A 170 -17.43 -10.02 0.77
N MET A 171 -18.14 -9.05 0.17
CA MET A 171 -17.83 -7.62 0.31
C MET A 171 -17.79 -7.13 1.76
N ASP A 172 -18.70 -7.63 2.59
CA ASP A 172 -18.79 -7.29 4.02
C ASP A 172 -17.57 -7.72 4.84
N LYS A 173 -16.84 -8.78 4.42
CA LYS A 173 -15.65 -9.31 5.11
C LYS A 173 -14.32 -8.80 4.53
N ARG A 174 -14.32 -8.25 3.32
CA ARG A 174 -13.10 -7.74 2.67
C ARG A 174 -12.34 -6.73 3.53
N PRO A 175 -12.98 -5.72 4.17
CA PRO A 175 -12.27 -4.75 4.99
C PRO A 175 -11.47 -5.40 6.13
N THR A 176 -12.02 -6.42 6.79
CA THR A 176 -11.32 -7.16 7.84
C THR A 176 -10.09 -7.88 7.32
N TYR A 177 -10.19 -8.60 6.20
CA TYR A 177 -9.04 -9.33 5.65
C TYR A 177 -7.96 -8.40 5.10
N GLN A 178 -8.36 -7.28 4.49
CA GLN A 178 -7.43 -6.26 4.03
C GLN A 178 -6.69 -5.58 5.17
N SER A 179 -7.39 -5.28 6.26
CA SER A 179 -6.77 -4.67 7.42
C SER A 179 -5.75 -5.59 8.09
N LEU A 180 -6.00 -6.90 8.12
CA LEU A 180 -4.99 -7.86 8.55
C LEU A 180 -3.75 -7.82 7.64
N THR A 181 -3.96 -7.76 6.32
CA THR A 181 -2.86 -7.64 5.35
C THR A 181 -2.07 -6.34 5.54
N GLY A 182 -2.75 -5.22 5.74
CA GLY A 182 -2.10 -3.94 6.06
C GLY A 182 -1.37 -3.94 7.39
N GLY A 183 -1.92 -4.62 8.40
CA GLY A 183 -1.28 -4.80 9.71
C GLY A 183 0.07 -5.53 9.64
N MET A 184 0.28 -6.40 8.63
CA MET A 184 1.55 -7.11 8.46
C MET A 184 2.73 -6.17 8.16
N PHE A 185 2.50 -5.01 7.51
CA PHE A 185 3.53 -3.98 7.35
C PHE A 185 4.00 -3.42 8.69
N GLY A 186 3.08 -3.18 9.62
CA GLY A 186 3.43 -2.74 10.96
C GLY A 186 4.17 -3.82 11.76
N VAL A 187 3.72 -5.08 11.67
CA VAL A 187 4.44 -6.21 12.30
C VAL A 187 5.87 -6.29 11.75
N ALA A 188 6.03 -6.19 10.43
CA ALA A 188 7.34 -6.19 9.80
C ALA A 188 8.22 -5.03 10.28
N SER A 189 7.67 -3.83 10.46
CA SER A 189 8.43 -2.66 10.92
C SER A 189 9.01 -2.84 12.32
N ILE A 190 8.38 -3.67 13.17
CA ILE A 190 8.90 -4.01 14.50
C ILE A 190 9.88 -5.19 14.42
N VAL A 191 9.51 -6.23 13.67
CA VAL A 191 10.27 -7.49 13.61
C VAL A 191 11.56 -7.33 12.80
N ALA A 192 11.54 -6.53 11.73
CA ALA A 192 12.66 -6.40 10.80
C ALA A 192 13.95 -5.89 11.46
N PRO A 193 13.96 -4.81 12.27
CA PRO A 193 15.18 -4.38 12.95
C PRO A 193 15.72 -5.44 13.92
N LEU A 194 14.84 -6.17 14.61
CA LEU A 194 15.24 -7.19 15.59
C LEU A 194 15.87 -8.40 14.90
N VAL A 195 15.16 -8.93 13.88
CA VAL A 195 15.62 -10.10 13.13
C VAL A 195 16.82 -9.72 12.24
N GLY A 196 16.78 -8.58 11.57
CA GLY A 196 17.84 -8.10 10.71
C GLY A 196 19.13 -7.82 11.49
N GLY A 197 19.04 -7.17 12.65
CA GLY A 197 20.18 -6.96 13.53
C GLY A 197 20.77 -8.29 14.02
N ALA A 198 19.93 -9.21 14.51
CA ALA A 198 20.37 -10.51 14.99
C ALA A 198 21.03 -11.36 13.89
N LEU A 199 20.48 -11.38 12.68
CA LEU A 199 21.06 -12.10 11.54
C LEU A 199 22.37 -11.47 11.07
N THR A 200 22.41 -10.14 10.96
CA THR A 200 23.59 -9.40 10.51
C THR A 200 24.77 -9.54 11.48
N ASP A 201 24.50 -9.52 12.80
CA ASP A 201 25.56 -9.59 13.81
C ASP A 201 26.06 -11.00 14.07
N ARG A 202 25.16 -12.03 14.02
CA ARG A 202 25.51 -13.40 14.44
C ARG A 202 25.83 -14.34 13.29
N VAL A 203 25.33 -14.06 12.07
CA VAL A 203 25.48 -14.96 10.92
C VAL A 203 26.05 -14.21 9.72
N SER A 204 25.22 -13.48 8.98
CA SER A 204 25.59 -12.66 7.82
C SER A 204 24.40 -11.81 7.40
N TRP A 205 24.63 -10.59 6.91
CA TRP A 205 23.60 -9.75 6.31
C TRP A 205 22.86 -10.42 5.14
N ARG A 206 23.48 -11.36 4.45
CA ARG A 206 22.88 -12.13 3.35
C ARG A 206 21.66 -12.92 3.78
N TRP A 207 21.58 -13.33 5.05
CA TRP A 207 20.41 -14.02 5.59
C TRP A 207 19.16 -13.15 5.69
N CYS A 208 19.32 -11.82 5.67
CA CYS A 208 18.18 -10.92 5.55
C CYS A 208 17.39 -11.12 4.26
N PHE A 209 18.02 -11.66 3.21
CA PHE A 209 17.39 -12.00 1.93
C PHE A 209 17.05 -13.50 1.84
N TRP A 210 17.90 -14.38 2.39
CA TRP A 210 17.62 -15.82 2.40
C TRP A 210 16.33 -16.18 3.16
N ILE A 211 15.93 -15.40 4.17
CA ILE A 211 14.70 -15.64 4.97
C ILE A 211 13.43 -15.55 4.12
N ASN A 212 13.46 -14.85 3.00
CA ASN A 212 12.33 -14.71 2.10
C ASN A 212 11.96 -16.04 1.43
N LEU A 213 12.96 -16.87 1.07
CA LEU A 213 12.73 -18.10 0.31
C LEU A 213 11.84 -19.13 1.02
N PRO A 214 12.09 -19.50 2.29
CA PRO A 214 11.20 -20.43 2.98
C PRO A 214 9.79 -19.87 3.17
N LEU A 215 9.64 -18.57 3.41
CA LEU A 215 8.34 -17.92 3.57
C LEU A 215 7.58 -17.89 2.23
N GLY A 216 8.28 -17.56 1.14
CA GLY A 216 7.73 -17.58 -0.21
C GLY A 216 7.38 -19.00 -0.68
N ALA A 217 8.19 -20.01 -0.35
CA ALA A 217 7.88 -21.40 -0.66
C ALA A 217 6.59 -21.86 0.03
N VAL A 218 6.40 -21.56 1.32
CA VAL A 218 5.15 -21.85 2.05
C VAL A 218 3.97 -21.17 1.37
N THR A 219 4.11 -19.88 1.04
CA THR A 219 3.07 -19.14 0.32
C THR A 219 2.74 -19.79 -1.03
N ALA A 220 3.76 -20.10 -1.84
CA ALA A 220 3.58 -20.74 -3.14
C ALA A 220 2.85 -22.08 -3.03
N LEU A 221 3.24 -22.93 -2.10
CA LEU A 221 2.60 -24.24 -1.86
C LEU A 221 1.12 -24.08 -1.52
N VAL A 222 0.79 -23.20 -0.58
CA VAL A 222 -0.62 -22.98 -0.20
C VAL A 222 -1.41 -22.41 -1.39
N ILE A 223 -0.88 -21.44 -2.10
CA ILE A 223 -1.56 -20.84 -3.27
C ILE A 223 -1.76 -21.90 -4.38
N VAL A 224 -0.76 -22.75 -4.63
CA VAL A 224 -0.86 -23.82 -5.65
C VAL A 224 -1.93 -24.85 -5.29
N PHE A 225 -1.99 -25.32 -4.06
CA PHE A 225 -2.88 -26.43 -3.69
C PHE A 225 -4.24 -25.98 -3.16
N VAL A 226 -4.32 -24.85 -2.45
CA VAL A 226 -5.54 -24.41 -1.77
C VAL A 226 -6.36 -23.42 -2.57
N LEU A 227 -5.70 -22.45 -3.27
CA LEU A 227 -6.41 -21.43 -4.02
C LEU A 227 -7.07 -22.02 -5.27
N ARG A 228 -8.41 -22.13 -5.21
CA ARG A 228 -9.26 -22.49 -6.34
C ARG A 228 -10.17 -21.32 -6.66
N LEU A 229 -9.89 -20.67 -7.77
CA LEU A 229 -10.74 -19.61 -8.32
C LEU A 229 -11.64 -20.21 -9.39
N PRO A 230 -12.89 -19.72 -9.53
CA PRO A 230 -13.72 -20.12 -10.65
C PRO A 230 -12.99 -19.83 -11.96
N PRO A 231 -13.13 -20.69 -12.97
CA PRO A 231 -12.51 -20.44 -14.26
C PRO A 231 -13.02 -19.08 -14.76
N LYS A 232 -12.12 -18.14 -14.96
CA LYS A 232 -12.41 -16.91 -15.69
C LYS A 232 -12.92 -17.36 -17.06
N ASP A 233 -14.06 -16.83 -17.51
CA ASP A 233 -14.56 -17.13 -18.84
C ASP A 233 -13.38 -17.06 -19.80
N ARG A 234 -13.12 -18.19 -20.46
CA ARG A 234 -11.93 -18.29 -21.31
C ARG A 234 -12.02 -17.15 -22.30
N PRO A 235 -10.97 -16.33 -22.46
CA PRO A 235 -10.89 -15.50 -23.66
C PRO A 235 -11.18 -16.44 -24.82
N THR A 236 -12.13 -16.06 -25.67
CA THR A 236 -12.57 -16.84 -26.81
C THR A 236 -11.33 -17.40 -27.49
N LYS A 237 -11.35 -18.68 -27.80
CA LYS A 237 -10.21 -19.57 -28.18
C LYS A 237 -9.22 -19.03 -29.22
N ASN A 238 -9.39 -17.78 -29.68
CA ASN A 238 -8.66 -17.10 -30.76
C ASN A 238 -8.06 -15.74 -30.39
N GLU A 239 -7.98 -15.35 -29.12
CA GLU A 239 -7.22 -14.14 -28.79
C GLU A 239 -5.73 -14.46 -28.80
N GLY A 240 -5.08 -14.20 -29.94
CA GLY A 240 -3.64 -14.38 -30.10
C GLY A 240 -2.84 -13.61 -29.07
N LEU A 241 -1.65 -14.09 -28.72
CA LEU A 241 -0.71 -13.49 -27.75
C LEU A 241 -0.54 -11.97 -27.96
N LEU A 242 -0.56 -11.52 -29.22
CA LEU A 242 -0.49 -10.10 -29.60
C LEU A 242 -1.66 -9.28 -29.02
N ARG A 243 -2.90 -9.81 -29.02
CA ARG A 243 -4.06 -9.09 -28.50
C ARG A 243 -4.01 -8.96 -26.96
N VAL A 244 -3.49 -9.98 -26.29
CA VAL A 244 -3.22 -9.93 -24.84
C VAL A 244 -2.16 -8.89 -24.53
N LEU A 245 -1.07 -8.84 -25.32
CA LEU A 245 -0.01 -7.84 -25.18
C LEU A 245 -0.50 -6.41 -25.43
N TRP A 246 -1.34 -6.20 -26.44
CA TRP A 246 -1.98 -4.89 -26.68
C TRP A 246 -2.97 -4.51 -25.58
N GLY A 247 -3.65 -5.48 -24.96
CA GLY A 247 -4.51 -5.26 -23.78
C GLY A 247 -3.76 -4.81 -22.53
N LEU A 248 -2.44 -5.01 -22.48
CA LEU A 248 -1.58 -4.52 -21.39
C LEU A 248 -1.18 -3.04 -21.56
N ASP A 249 -1.66 -2.37 -22.63
CA ASP A 249 -1.32 -0.97 -22.93
C ASP A 249 0.20 -0.70 -22.92
N PRO A 250 0.94 -1.30 -23.88
CA PRO A 250 2.39 -1.16 -23.93
C PRO A 250 2.82 0.31 -24.12
N LEU A 251 2.03 1.14 -24.82
CA LEU A 251 2.33 2.55 -25.02
C LEU A 251 2.22 3.34 -23.71
N GLY A 252 1.15 3.13 -22.93
CA GLY A 252 1.01 3.75 -21.62
C GLY A 252 2.12 3.30 -20.66
N PHE A 253 2.51 2.02 -20.70
CA PHE A 253 3.60 1.50 -19.88
C PHE A 253 4.97 2.10 -20.29
N MET A 254 5.27 2.15 -21.60
CA MET A 254 6.52 2.70 -22.15
C MET A 254 6.69 4.20 -21.89
N THR A 255 5.62 4.94 -21.70
CA THR A 255 5.66 6.37 -21.35
C THR A 255 5.65 6.59 -19.84
N PHE A 256 4.87 5.80 -19.11
CA PHE A 256 4.69 5.95 -17.67
C PHE A 256 5.92 5.54 -16.85
N VAL A 257 6.49 4.35 -17.13
CA VAL A 257 7.62 3.82 -16.32
C VAL A 257 8.85 4.73 -16.39
N PRO A 258 9.32 5.17 -17.58
CA PRO A 258 10.40 6.15 -17.65
C PRO A 258 10.07 7.48 -16.96
N SER A 259 8.81 7.94 -17.03
CA SER A 259 8.37 9.15 -16.34
C SER A 259 8.62 9.04 -14.83
N ILE A 260 8.11 8.00 -14.20
CA ILE A 260 8.26 7.79 -12.75
C ILE A 260 9.71 7.56 -12.36
N ILE A 261 10.47 6.82 -13.17
CA ILE A 261 11.90 6.62 -12.94
C ILE A 261 12.63 7.96 -12.97
N CYS A 262 12.40 8.80 -13.99
CA CYS A 262 13.03 10.12 -14.07
C CYS A 262 12.66 11.03 -12.89
N LEU A 263 11.39 11.03 -12.47
CA LEU A 263 10.98 11.78 -11.29
C LEU A 263 11.72 11.34 -10.02
N LEU A 264 11.71 10.04 -9.75
CA LEU A 264 12.31 9.52 -8.53
C LEU A 264 13.84 9.67 -8.54
N LEU A 265 14.50 9.52 -9.70
CA LEU A 265 15.93 9.81 -9.86
C LEU A 265 16.25 11.29 -9.65
N ALA A 266 15.42 12.20 -10.19
CA ALA A 266 15.61 13.64 -10.00
C ALA A 266 15.49 14.03 -8.51
N LEU A 267 14.59 13.39 -7.78
CA LEU A 267 14.40 13.62 -6.35
C LEU A 267 15.50 12.97 -5.49
N GLU A 268 16.03 11.84 -5.90
CA GLU A 268 17.12 11.12 -5.20
C GLU A 268 18.46 11.82 -5.37
N TRP A 269 18.77 12.25 -6.60
CA TRP A 269 20.05 12.91 -6.92
C TRP A 269 20.05 14.41 -6.68
N GLY A 270 18.86 15.05 -6.72
CA GLY A 270 18.74 16.51 -6.56
C GLY A 270 19.10 16.96 -5.15
N GLY A 271 20.06 17.89 -5.05
CA GLY A 271 20.54 18.42 -3.79
C GLY A 271 21.48 17.47 -3.01
N THR A 272 21.71 16.24 -3.48
CA THR A 272 22.62 15.25 -2.89
C THR A 272 23.81 15.00 -3.80
N THR A 273 23.60 14.40 -4.97
CA THR A 273 24.65 14.08 -5.95
C THR A 273 24.87 15.21 -6.94
N TYR A 274 23.79 15.89 -7.36
CA TYR A 274 23.82 17.01 -8.30
C TYR A 274 23.05 18.20 -7.74
N ALA A 275 23.55 19.41 -7.98
CA ALA A 275 22.81 20.63 -7.63
C ALA A 275 21.48 20.69 -8.38
N TRP A 276 20.43 21.22 -7.77
CA TRP A 276 19.10 21.35 -8.37
C TRP A 276 19.09 22.07 -9.72
N GLN A 277 20.04 22.98 -9.93
CA GLN A 277 20.20 23.76 -11.17
C GLN A 277 21.06 23.03 -12.21
N SER A 278 21.53 21.84 -11.95
CA SER A 278 22.35 21.06 -12.90
C SER A 278 21.54 20.62 -14.11
N GLY A 279 22.18 20.57 -15.27
CA GLY A 279 21.53 20.12 -16.51
C GLY A 279 20.98 18.70 -16.40
N GLN A 280 21.61 17.82 -15.59
CA GLN A 280 21.15 16.46 -15.34
C GLN A 280 19.79 16.45 -14.63
N ILE A 281 19.63 17.20 -13.54
CA ILE A 281 18.37 17.25 -12.78
C ILE A 281 17.27 17.93 -13.61
N ILE A 282 17.60 19.03 -14.30
CA ILE A 282 16.65 19.71 -15.19
C ILE A 282 16.19 18.77 -16.31
N SER A 283 17.10 18.03 -16.94
CA SER A 283 16.75 17.08 -18.00
C SER A 283 15.84 15.96 -17.50
N LEU A 284 16.08 15.43 -16.30
CA LEU A 284 15.20 14.42 -15.68
C LEU A 284 13.79 14.97 -15.43
N PHE A 285 13.65 16.21 -14.93
CA PHE A 285 12.35 16.85 -14.76
C PHE A 285 11.65 17.16 -16.09
N VAL A 286 12.39 17.55 -17.13
CA VAL A 286 11.82 17.77 -18.46
C VAL A 286 11.31 16.45 -19.05
N VAL A 287 12.11 15.40 -19.01
CA VAL A 287 11.69 14.07 -19.49
C VAL A 287 10.49 13.58 -18.69
N PHE A 288 10.52 13.70 -17.36
CA PHE A 288 9.36 13.39 -16.51
C PHE A 288 8.12 14.15 -16.96
N GLY A 289 8.20 15.49 -17.10
CA GLY A 289 7.06 16.34 -17.46
C GLY A 289 6.49 16.01 -18.83
N VAL A 290 7.34 15.81 -19.84
CA VAL A 290 6.91 15.47 -21.20
C VAL A 290 6.25 14.09 -21.23
N THR A 291 6.89 13.07 -20.65
CA THR A 291 6.36 11.69 -20.66
C THR A 291 5.11 11.56 -19.78
N LEU A 292 5.02 12.32 -18.68
CA LEU A 292 3.81 12.39 -17.85
C LEU A 292 2.66 13.08 -18.59
N LEU A 293 2.90 14.18 -19.29
CA LEU A 293 1.86 14.86 -20.08
C LEU A 293 1.32 13.96 -21.18
N VAL A 294 2.19 13.21 -21.86
CA VAL A 294 1.79 12.19 -22.84
C VAL A 294 0.95 11.10 -22.17
N PHE A 295 1.37 10.61 -21.00
CA PHE A 295 0.62 9.60 -20.24
C PHE A 295 -0.71 10.15 -19.73
N VAL A 296 -0.74 11.36 -19.15
CA VAL A 296 -1.97 12.00 -18.63
C VAL A 296 -2.94 12.31 -19.77
N GLY A 297 -2.46 12.75 -20.93
CA GLY A 297 -3.30 12.90 -22.13
C GLY A 297 -4.01 11.60 -22.54
N ILE A 298 -3.41 10.44 -22.22
CA ILE A 298 -3.99 9.11 -22.43
C ILE A 298 -4.95 8.70 -21.28
N GLN A 299 -4.76 9.25 -20.05
CA GLN A 299 -5.41 8.74 -18.82
C GLN A 299 -6.26 9.76 -18.05
N VAL A 300 -6.53 10.97 -18.58
CA VAL A 300 -7.31 12.00 -17.85
C VAL A 300 -8.65 11.43 -17.41
N TRP A 301 -8.69 11.00 -16.16
CA TRP A 301 -9.89 10.79 -15.32
C TRP A 301 -9.67 9.73 -14.24
N LEU A 302 -9.00 10.09 -13.15
CA LEU A 302 -9.24 9.40 -11.85
C LEU A 302 -8.39 10.04 -10.74
N ASP A 303 -9.09 10.64 -9.78
CA ASP A 303 -8.54 11.39 -8.65
C ASP A 303 -8.57 10.55 -7.37
N GLU A 304 -7.40 10.33 -6.69
CA GLU A 304 -7.39 9.77 -5.31
C GLU A 304 -6.14 10.22 -4.52
N THR A 305 -6.35 10.91 -3.39
CA THR A 305 -5.31 11.62 -2.63
C THR A 305 -5.37 11.39 -1.11
N ALA A 306 -5.17 10.20 -0.54
CA ALA A 306 -5.40 10.06 0.90
C ALA A 306 -4.25 9.56 1.81
N THR A 307 -3.04 9.17 1.33
CA THR A 307 -2.09 8.45 2.22
C THR A 307 -0.67 9.06 2.30
N ARG A 308 -0.52 10.34 2.04
CA ARG A 308 0.81 10.97 1.81
C ARG A 308 1.59 11.34 3.08
N SER A 309 0.91 11.60 4.21
CA SER A 309 1.58 12.13 5.42
C SER A 309 2.29 11.08 6.28
N PHE A 310 1.87 9.84 6.22
CA PHE A 310 2.38 8.76 7.07
C PHE A 310 3.89 8.51 6.91
N PHE A 311 4.37 8.44 5.68
CA PHE A 311 5.76 8.10 5.40
C PHE A 311 6.75 9.15 5.93
N ILE A 312 6.37 10.43 5.97
CA ILE A 312 7.21 11.50 6.53
C ILE A 312 7.50 11.22 8.01
N VAL A 313 6.46 11.00 8.81
CA VAL A 313 6.63 10.84 10.26
C VAL A 313 7.40 9.55 10.57
N VAL A 314 7.08 8.44 9.91
CA VAL A 314 7.77 7.17 10.12
C VAL A 314 9.26 7.24 9.78
N TYR A 315 9.63 8.01 8.77
CA TYR A 315 11.03 8.15 8.35
C TYR A 315 11.82 9.12 9.27
N PHE A 316 11.24 10.27 9.61
CA PHE A 316 11.96 11.32 10.34
C PHE A 316 11.90 11.21 11.87
N LEU A 317 10.97 10.45 12.42
CA LEU A 317 10.87 10.25 13.87
C LEU A 317 12.08 9.47 14.46
N PRO A 318 12.58 8.40 13.85
CA PRO A 318 13.85 7.79 14.30
C PRO A 318 15.04 8.75 14.26
N ILE A 319 15.09 9.65 13.27
CA ILE A 319 16.14 10.68 13.18
C ILE A 319 16.07 11.65 14.37
N TYR A 320 14.86 12.03 14.80
CA TYR A 320 14.69 12.84 16.02
C TYR A 320 15.27 12.14 17.26
N PHE A 321 14.98 10.84 17.46
CA PHE A 321 15.52 10.12 18.61
C PHE A 321 17.03 9.99 18.55
N GLN A 322 17.61 9.80 17.38
CA GLN A 322 19.07 9.67 17.22
C GLN A 322 19.77 11.02 17.33
N ALA A 323 19.34 12.03 16.58
CA ALA A 323 20.04 13.31 16.48
C ALA A 323 19.78 14.26 17.65
N VAL A 324 18.58 14.26 18.22
CA VAL A 324 18.16 15.20 19.27
C VAL A 324 18.21 14.56 20.65
N LYS A 325 17.78 13.31 20.79
CA LYS A 325 17.79 12.57 22.06
C LYS A 325 19.06 11.76 22.29
N GLY A 326 19.95 11.66 21.31
CA GLY A 326 21.21 10.91 21.42
C GLY A 326 21.02 9.39 21.53
N ALA A 327 19.86 8.86 21.13
CA ALA A 327 19.56 7.45 21.19
C ALA A 327 20.38 6.66 20.15
N SER A 328 20.77 5.42 20.47
CA SER A 328 21.34 4.51 19.46
C SER A 328 20.30 4.17 18.39
N ALA A 329 20.74 3.67 17.23
CA ALA A 329 19.84 3.23 16.17
C ALA A 329 18.82 2.18 16.66
N LEU A 330 19.26 1.22 17.48
CA LEU A 330 18.38 0.22 18.09
C LEU A 330 17.36 0.87 19.04
N GLN A 331 17.82 1.78 19.92
CA GLN A 331 16.94 2.45 20.86
C GLN A 331 15.92 3.34 20.15
N SER A 332 16.31 4.05 19.09
CA SER A 332 15.38 4.86 18.30
C SER A 332 14.29 4.02 17.63
N GLY A 333 14.64 2.79 17.19
CA GLY A 333 13.67 1.80 16.71
C GLY A 333 12.69 1.38 17.79
N ILE A 334 13.16 1.13 19.01
CA ILE A 334 12.32 0.80 20.18
C ILE A 334 11.40 1.99 20.51
N ASP A 335 11.94 3.21 20.52
CA ASP A 335 11.21 4.43 20.85
C ASP A 335 10.13 4.78 19.81
N THR A 336 10.18 4.21 18.59
CA THR A 336 9.12 4.34 17.57
C THR A 336 8.03 3.26 17.64
N ILE A 337 8.19 2.23 18.48
CA ILE A 337 7.19 1.15 18.64
C ILE A 337 5.79 1.69 18.99
N PRO A 338 5.60 2.68 19.88
CA PRO A 338 4.27 3.19 20.20
C PRO A 338 3.47 3.68 18.98
N LEU A 339 4.14 4.33 18.02
CA LEU A 339 3.54 4.78 16.78
C LEU A 339 3.06 3.59 15.93
N VAL A 340 3.93 2.60 15.74
CA VAL A 340 3.63 1.45 14.87
C VAL A 340 2.55 0.57 15.49
N VAL A 341 2.62 0.30 16.79
CA VAL A 341 1.62 -0.52 17.49
C VAL A 341 0.24 0.15 17.42
N SER A 342 0.15 1.44 17.73
CA SER A 342 -1.13 2.16 17.68
C SER A 342 -1.71 2.18 16.26
N GLN A 343 -0.87 2.33 15.24
CA GLN A 343 -1.29 2.26 13.83
C GLN A 343 -1.83 0.88 13.46
N VAL A 344 -1.13 -0.20 13.80
CA VAL A 344 -1.58 -1.57 13.51
C VAL A 344 -2.92 -1.87 14.18
N LEU A 345 -3.05 -1.50 15.45
CA LEU A 345 -4.30 -1.66 16.19
C LEU A 345 -5.45 -0.87 15.54
N ALA A 346 -5.20 0.37 15.10
CA ALA A 346 -6.17 1.19 14.41
C ALA A 346 -6.57 0.59 13.06
N ILE A 347 -5.62 0.11 12.25
CA ILE A 347 -5.88 -0.57 10.97
C ILE A 347 -6.82 -1.75 11.18
N ILE A 348 -6.50 -2.64 12.13
CA ILE A 348 -7.30 -3.85 12.40
C ILE A 348 -8.68 -3.46 12.93
N MET A 349 -8.75 -2.52 13.88
CA MET A 349 -9.99 -2.03 14.43
C MET A 349 -10.91 -1.45 13.35
N VAL A 350 -10.40 -0.60 12.49
CA VAL A 350 -11.16 0.02 11.39
C VAL A 350 -11.67 -1.02 10.41
N GLY A 351 -10.84 -2.01 10.04
CA GLY A 351 -11.27 -3.09 9.16
C GLY A 351 -12.44 -3.89 9.73
N VAL A 352 -12.38 -4.25 11.02
CA VAL A 352 -13.47 -4.94 11.72
C VAL A 352 -14.71 -4.06 11.86
N LEU A 353 -14.54 -2.80 12.24
CA LEU A 353 -15.66 -1.86 12.40
C LEU A 353 -16.32 -1.55 11.06
N THR A 354 -15.55 -1.36 9.98
CA THR A 354 -16.09 -1.16 8.63
C THR A 354 -16.92 -2.36 8.18
N SER A 355 -16.47 -3.59 8.45
CA SER A 355 -17.24 -4.80 8.16
C SER A 355 -18.54 -4.88 8.97
N LYS A 356 -18.54 -4.44 10.23
CA LYS A 356 -19.72 -4.45 11.10
C LYS A 356 -20.69 -3.32 10.79
N ILE A 357 -20.21 -2.09 10.70
CA ILE A 357 -21.01 -0.87 10.47
C ILE A 357 -21.50 -0.83 9.02
N GLY A 358 -20.65 -1.19 8.08
CA GLY A 358 -20.94 -1.18 6.66
C GLY A 358 -20.48 0.06 5.92
N TYR A 359 -19.89 1.05 6.59
CA TYR A 359 -19.42 2.30 5.98
C TYR A 359 -17.94 2.53 6.30
N TYR A 360 -17.15 2.94 5.31
CA TYR A 360 -15.74 3.26 5.44
C TYR A 360 -15.48 4.77 5.65
N MET A 361 -16.39 5.63 5.20
CA MET A 361 -16.23 7.10 5.23
C MET A 361 -16.01 7.70 6.62
N PRO A 362 -16.70 7.29 7.70
CA PRO A 362 -16.46 7.86 9.02
C PRO A 362 -15.01 7.73 9.46
N PHE A 363 -14.34 6.64 9.09
CA PHE A 363 -12.96 6.37 9.51
C PHE A 363 -11.94 7.24 8.78
N ILE A 364 -12.21 7.66 7.54
CA ILE A 364 -11.30 8.58 6.85
C ILE A 364 -11.37 9.99 7.44
N TYR A 365 -12.55 10.44 7.86
CA TYR A 365 -12.67 11.72 8.57
C TYR A 365 -11.96 11.69 9.93
N VAL A 366 -12.13 10.61 10.70
CA VAL A 366 -11.39 10.41 11.95
C VAL A 366 -9.89 10.40 11.67
N SER A 367 -9.46 9.70 10.63
CA SER A 367 -8.04 9.63 10.23
C SER A 367 -7.47 11.02 9.98
N VAL A 368 -8.13 11.82 9.17
CA VAL A 368 -7.64 13.15 8.79
C VAL A 368 -7.53 14.07 10.01
N VAL A 369 -8.57 14.13 10.85
CA VAL A 369 -8.58 14.99 12.03
C VAL A 369 -7.52 14.55 13.05
N VAL A 370 -7.50 13.26 13.40
CA VAL A 370 -6.60 12.74 14.44
C VAL A 370 -5.14 12.76 13.96
N SER A 371 -4.87 12.46 12.67
CA SER A 371 -3.52 12.56 12.12
C SER A 371 -3.01 14.01 12.07
N ALA A 372 -3.88 14.97 11.73
CA ALA A 372 -3.51 16.39 11.73
C ALA A 372 -3.16 16.87 13.15
N VAL A 373 -3.98 16.53 14.14
CA VAL A 373 -3.69 16.86 15.54
C VAL A 373 -2.40 16.16 16.01
N GLY A 374 -2.25 14.87 15.72
CA GLY A 374 -1.03 14.12 16.06
C GLY A 374 0.23 14.71 15.40
N SER A 375 0.18 15.05 14.09
CA SER A 375 1.28 15.74 13.40
C SER A 375 1.60 17.10 14.03
N GLY A 376 0.57 17.87 14.38
CA GLY A 376 0.74 19.15 15.06
C GLY A 376 1.47 19.02 16.40
N LEU A 377 1.14 17.98 17.18
CA LEU A 377 1.83 17.70 18.44
C LEU A 377 3.29 17.25 18.21
N LEU A 378 3.59 16.48 17.16
CA LEU A 378 4.96 16.07 16.82
C LEU A 378 5.86 17.27 16.46
N ILE A 379 5.31 18.36 15.91
CA ILE A 379 6.07 19.60 15.67
C ILE A 379 6.53 20.26 16.98
N THR A 380 5.87 20.01 18.10
CA THR A 380 6.24 20.57 19.41
C THR A 380 7.34 19.79 20.12
N LEU A 381 7.86 18.71 19.55
CA LEU A 381 8.96 17.93 20.12
C LEU A 381 10.20 18.80 20.32
N SER A 382 10.88 18.62 21.45
CA SER A 382 12.11 19.30 21.83
C SER A 382 13.05 18.33 22.57
N SER A 383 14.30 18.77 22.79
CA SER A 383 15.28 18.04 23.62
C SER A 383 14.73 17.68 24.99
N ASP A 384 13.87 18.55 25.59
CA ASP A 384 13.34 18.40 26.94
C ASP A 384 12.00 17.68 27.01
N THR A 385 11.45 17.23 25.86
CA THR A 385 10.15 16.53 25.84
C THR A 385 10.23 15.24 26.65
N SER A 386 9.35 15.09 27.65
CA SER A 386 9.30 13.90 28.51
C SER A 386 8.83 12.66 27.76
N THR A 387 9.24 11.48 28.24
CA THR A 387 8.88 10.18 27.64
C THR A 387 7.38 10.00 27.48
N ALA A 388 6.60 10.36 28.49
CA ALA A 388 5.13 10.24 28.42
C ALA A 388 4.52 11.11 27.31
N ARG A 389 5.06 12.30 27.05
CA ARG A 389 4.55 13.21 26.00
C ARG A 389 4.83 12.67 24.61
N TRP A 390 6.08 12.28 24.31
CA TRP A 390 6.38 11.81 22.96
C TRP A 390 5.73 10.44 22.66
N ILE A 391 5.52 9.57 23.67
CA ILE A 391 4.72 8.34 23.52
C ILE A 391 3.26 8.70 23.19
N GLY A 392 2.66 9.64 23.93
CA GLY A 392 1.28 10.07 23.69
C GLY A 392 1.07 10.67 22.29
N TYR A 393 2.02 11.49 21.82
CA TYR A 393 1.97 12.08 20.47
C TYR A 393 2.06 11.01 19.38
N GLN A 394 2.93 10.02 19.56
CA GLN A 394 3.08 8.90 18.66
C GLN A 394 1.83 8.03 18.59
N ILE A 395 1.23 7.71 19.75
CA ILE A 395 -0.01 6.92 19.81
C ILE A 395 -1.13 7.64 19.07
N LEU A 396 -1.28 8.94 19.31
CA LEU A 396 -2.34 9.72 18.64
C LEU A 396 -2.13 9.77 17.12
N TYR A 397 -0.91 10.07 16.67
CA TYR A 397 -0.61 10.10 15.25
C TYR A 397 -0.75 8.73 14.59
N GLY A 398 -0.21 7.67 15.23
CA GLY A 398 -0.29 6.30 14.74
C GLY A 398 -1.73 5.82 14.62
N PHE A 399 -2.57 6.11 15.63
CA PHE A 399 -4.00 5.81 15.58
C PHE A 399 -4.69 6.53 14.41
N GLY A 400 -4.48 7.84 14.28
CA GLY A 400 -5.07 8.63 13.20
C GLY A 400 -4.67 8.10 11.82
N SER A 401 -3.37 7.91 11.57
CA SER A 401 -2.88 7.40 10.28
C SER A 401 -3.37 5.98 9.98
N GLY A 402 -3.46 5.13 11.01
CA GLY A 402 -3.98 3.76 10.89
C GLY A 402 -5.44 3.72 10.47
N CYS A 403 -6.26 4.66 10.96
CA CYS A 403 -7.68 4.74 10.59
C CYS A 403 -7.91 4.93 9.09
N GLY A 404 -7.02 5.63 8.37
CA GLY A 404 -7.15 5.89 6.94
C GLY A 404 -6.34 4.96 6.03
N PHE A 405 -5.42 4.17 6.58
CA PHE A 405 -4.39 3.48 5.78
C PHE A 405 -4.94 2.52 4.72
N GLN A 406 -6.01 1.78 5.03
CA GLN A 406 -6.62 0.79 4.12
C GLN A 406 -7.94 1.26 3.49
N VAL A 407 -8.44 2.42 3.89
CA VAL A 407 -9.73 2.92 3.40
C VAL A 407 -9.76 3.11 1.88
N PRO A 408 -8.72 3.65 1.20
CA PRO A 408 -8.73 3.80 -0.25
C PRO A 408 -8.88 2.47 -0.99
N GLN A 409 -8.22 1.40 -0.53
CA GLN A 409 -8.34 0.06 -1.13
C GLN A 409 -9.73 -0.54 -0.93
N VAL A 410 -10.35 -0.29 0.24
CA VAL A 410 -11.73 -0.71 0.52
C VAL A 410 -12.72 0.07 -0.36
N ALA A 411 -12.56 1.37 -0.48
CA ALA A 411 -13.38 2.23 -1.32
C ALA A 411 -13.33 1.80 -2.79
N ALA A 412 -12.13 1.60 -3.35
CA ALA A 412 -11.95 1.14 -4.72
C ALA A 412 -12.66 -0.20 -4.99
N GLN A 413 -12.69 -1.12 -4.02
CA GLN A 413 -13.40 -2.39 -4.16
C GLN A 413 -14.90 -2.29 -3.98
N THR A 414 -15.39 -1.24 -3.31
CA THR A 414 -16.83 -1.04 -3.05
C THR A 414 -17.50 -0.33 -4.21
N VAL A 415 -16.84 0.70 -4.76
CA VAL A 415 -17.39 1.58 -5.78
C VAL A 415 -17.22 1.02 -7.20
N LEU A 416 -16.06 0.41 -7.49
CA LEU A 416 -15.73 -0.02 -8.84
C LEU A 416 -16.44 -1.31 -9.25
N PRO A 417 -16.81 -1.46 -10.55
CA PRO A 417 -17.25 -2.73 -11.10
C PRO A 417 -16.20 -3.83 -10.86
N PHE A 418 -16.63 -5.06 -10.61
CA PHE A 418 -15.76 -6.18 -10.25
C PHE A 418 -14.57 -6.39 -11.22
N LYS A 419 -14.80 -6.16 -12.53
CA LYS A 419 -13.77 -6.25 -13.58
C LYS A 419 -12.66 -5.20 -13.45
N ASP A 420 -12.93 -4.06 -12.80
CA ASP A 420 -12.03 -2.91 -12.70
C ASP A 420 -11.33 -2.82 -11.31
N ILE A 421 -11.75 -3.66 -10.35
CA ILE A 421 -11.11 -3.75 -9.02
C ILE A 421 -9.57 -3.89 -9.10
N PRO A 422 -8.98 -4.75 -9.97
CA PRO A 422 -7.53 -4.85 -10.06
C PRO A 422 -6.86 -3.53 -10.43
N THR A 423 -7.46 -2.77 -11.34
CA THR A 423 -6.95 -1.45 -11.75
C THR A 423 -7.07 -0.44 -10.61
N GLY A 424 -8.23 -0.37 -9.94
CA GLY A 424 -8.42 0.53 -8.79
C GLY A 424 -7.44 0.26 -7.65
N ILE A 425 -7.24 -0.99 -7.27
CA ILE A 425 -6.25 -1.37 -6.24
C ILE A 425 -4.83 -0.96 -6.67
N ALA A 426 -4.47 -1.19 -7.93
CA ALA A 426 -3.15 -0.82 -8.42
C ALA A 426 -2.93 0.70 -8.39
N ILE A 427 -3.94 1.49 -8.74
CA ILE A 427 -3.91 2.96 -8.68
C ILE A 427 -3.72 3.44 -7.24
N THR A 428 -4.52 2.92 -6.29
CA THR A 428 -4.41 3.33 -4.88
C THR A 428 -3.04 3.00 -4.29
N LEU A 429 -2.51 1.80 -4.54
CA LEU A 429 -1.18 1.38 -4.08
C LEU A 429 -0.06 2.16 -4.77
N PHE A 430 -0.23 2.49 -6.06
CA PHE A 430 0.73 3.33 -6.78
C PHE A 430 0.84 4.72 -6.16
N PHE A 431 -0.28 5.42 -5.97
CA PHE A 431 -0.25 6.75 -5.34
C PHE A 431 0.23 6.71 -3.89
N GLN A 432 -0.04 5.64 -3.16
CA GLN A 432 0.49 5.42 -1.82
C GLN A 432 2.02 5.34 -1.84
N SER A 433 2.60 4.53 -2.74
CA SER A 433 4.05 4.34 -2.86
C SER A 433 4.74 5.59 -3.41
N LEU A 434 4.18 6.20 -4.47
CA LEU A 434 4.70 7.42 -5.08
C LEU A 434 4.70 8.59 -4.08
N GLY A 435 3.56 8.78 -3.39
CA GLY A 435 3.44 9.82 -2.37
C GLY A 435 4.46 9.62 -1.25
N GLY A 436 4.64 8.38 -0.78
CA GLY A 436 5.68 8.05 0.20
C GLY A 436 7.07 8.45 -0.25
N SER A 437 7.47 8.05 -1.45
CA SER A 437 8.79 8.36 -2.01
C SER A 437 9.01 9.86 -2.20
N ILE A 438 8.05 10.58 -2.80
CA ILE A 438 8.16 12.04 -3.01
C ILE A 438 8.32 12.77 -1.68
N PHE A 439 7.44 12.50 -0.71
CA PHE A 439 7.43 13.28 0.52
C PHE A 439 8.57 12.93 1.47
N VAL A 440 9.12 11.72 1.43
CA VAL A 440 10.36 11.39 2.14
C VAL A 440 11.53 12.16 1.53
N SER A 441 11.67 12.21 0.19
CA SER A 441 12.73 12.97 -0.48
C SER A 441 12.61 14.47 -0.22
N VAL A 442 11.40 15.04 -0.33
CA VAL A 442 11.14 16.45 0.01
C VAL A 442 11.50 16.75 1.47
N GLY A 443 11.09 15.85 2.40
CA GLY A 443 11.43 15.98 3.81
C GLY A 443 12.93 15.96 4.07
N ASN A 444 13.67 15.08 3.40
CA ASN A 444 15.13 14.99 3.52
C ASN A 444 15.81 16.28 3.01
N ASN A 445 15.38 16.80 1.87
CA ASN A 445 15.90 18.04 1.33
C ASN A 445 15.60 19.24 2.25
N VAL A 446 14.40 19.31 2.82
CA VAL A 446 14.04 20.36 3.79
C VAL A 446 14.87 20.24 5.07
N LEU A 447 15.07 19.01 5.59
CA LEU A 447 15.92 18.78 6.75
C LEU A 447 17.33 19.28 6.51
N ASN A 448 17.96 18.89 5.40
CA ASN A 448 19.35 19.24 5.09
C ASN A 448 19.50 20.75 4.84
N ASP A 449 18.62 21.37 4.04
CA ASP A 449 18.66 22.81 3.78
C ASP A 449 18.48 23.63 5.06
N LYS A 450 17.48 23.28 5.88
CA LYS A 450 17.23 24.01 7.14
C LYS A 450 18.35 23.80 8.16
N LEU A 451 18.86 22.56 8.27
CA LEU A 451 19.98 22.27 9.15
C LEU A 451 21.23 23.07 8.75
N ALA A 452 21.55 23.09 7.44
CA ALA A 452 22.67 23.89 6.92
C ALA A 452 22.52 25.38 7.26
N ARG A 453 21.34 25.95 6.96
CA ARG A 453 21.07 27.38 7.24
C ARG A 453 21.12 27.70 8.73
N ASN A 454 20.56 26.84 9.58
CA ASN A 454 20.58 27.04 11.01
C ASN A 454 22.02 27.03 11.56
N ILE A 455 22.86 26.07 11.11
CA ILE A 455 24.28 25.99 11.56
C ILE A 455 25.07 27.18 11.06
N VAL A 456 24.95 27.56 9.78
CA VAL A 456 25.64 28.74 9.22
C VAL A 456 25.25 30.02 9.95
N SER A 457 23.96 30.19 10.28
CA SER A 457 23.49 31.39 11.00
C SER A 457 24.01 31.52 12.44
N LEU A 458 24.54 30.46 13.00
CA LEU A 458 25.13 30.46 14.36
C LEU A 458 26.59 30.91 14.38
N GLU A 459 27.24 31.01 13.22
CA GLU A 459 28.65 31.47 13.05
C GLU A 459 29.64 30.79 14.04
N LEU A 460 29.46 29.47 14.27
CA LEU A 460 30.25 28.72 15.27
C LEU A 460 31.67 28.42 14.76
N PRO A 461 32.72 28.86 15.47
CA PRO A 461 34.09 28.58 15.06
C PRO A 461 34.37 27.07 15.01
N GLY A 462 34.87 26.58 13.87
CA GLY A 462 35.28 25.18 13.70
C GLY A 462 34.09 24.20 13.49
N VAL A 463 32.89 24.68 13.25
CA VAL A 463 31.72 23.86 12.90
C VAL A 463 31.36 24.12 11.45
N ASP A 464 31.52 23.11 10.60
CA ASP A 464 31.13 23.15 9.21
C ASP A 464 29.78 22.43 9.01
N ALA A 465 28.80 23.13 8.46
CA ALA A 465 27.45 22.61 8.24
C ALA A 465 27.44 21.37 7.33
N GLU A 466 28.30 21.36 6.31
CA GLU A 466 28.37 20.21 5.39
C GLU A 466 28.92 18.97 6.08
N GLN A 467 29.93 19.10 6.92
CA GLN A 467 30.48 18.00 7.72
C GLN A 467 29.44 17.44 8.71
N VAL A 468 28.61 18.30 9.32
CA VAL A 468 27.53 17.87 10.23
C VAL A 468 26.46 17.07 9.48
N ILE A 469 26.08 17.52 8.27
CA ILE A 469 25.10 16.82 7.44
C ILE A 469 25.65 15.48 6.96
N GLN A 470 26.92 15.45 6.48
CA GLN A 470 27.57 14.22 6.00
C GLN A 470 27.79 13.20 7.13
N ALA A 471 28.03 13.65 8.35
CA ALA A 471 28.16 12.77 9.52
C ALA A 471 26.83 12.07 9.88
N GLY A 472 25.68 12.60 9.43
CA GLY A 472 24.36 12.01 9.67
C GLY A 472 23.89 12.10 11.13
N ALA A 473 22.70 11.53 11.37
CA ALA A 473 21.97 11.69 12.64
C ALA A 473 22.69 11.12 13.88
N THR A 474 23.57 10.15 13.72
CA THR A 474 24.24 9.46 14.85
C THR A 474 25.66 9.93 15.10
N ALA A 475 26.36 10.41 14.07
CA ALA A 475 27.80 10.69 14.18
C ALA A 475 28.14 12.18 14.27
N TRP A 476 27.21 13.10 14.05
CA TRP A 476 27.46 14.53 14.09
C TRP A 476 28.04 15.02 15.42
N HIS A 477 27.71 14.35 16.54
CA HIS A 477 28.28 14.65 17.86
C HIS A 477 29.82 14.47 17.93
N LYS A 478 30.40 13.71 17.00
CA LYS A 478 31.86 13.47 16.95
C LYS A 478 32.61 14.55 16.18
N VAL A 479 31.95 15.27 15.29
CA VAL A 479 32.54 16.31 14.43
C VAL A 479 32.32 17.71 15.00
N VAL A 480 31.43 17.88 15.96
CA VAL A 480 31.13 19.16 16.60
C VAL A 480 31.86 19.25 17.97
N PRO A 481 32.55 20.36 18.26
CA PRO A 481 33.17 20.59 19.59
C PRO A 481 32.14 20.52 20.72
N VAL A 482 32.53 19.93 21.87
CA VAL A 482 31.62 19.64 23.00
C VAL A 482 30.85 20.87 23.47
N GLN A 483 31.48 22.05 23.43
CA GLN A 483 30.87 23.32 23.85
C GLN A 483 29.68 23.76 22.97
N TYR A 484 29.58 23.29 21.74
CA TYR A 484 28.55 23.68 20.80
C TYR A 484 27.45 22.59 20.60
N LEU A 485 27.59 21.43 21.25
CA LEU A 485 26.66 20.31 21.09
C LEU A 485 25.20 20.72 21.37
N GLY A 486 24.94 21.46 22.44
CA GLY A 486 23.57 21.90 22.78
C GLY A 486 22.95 22.79 21.71
N VAL A 487 23.69 23.75 21.20
CA VAL A 487 23.23 24.72 20.20
C VAL A 487 22.97 24.00 18.85
N VAL A 488 23.84 23.06 18.47
CA VAL A 488 23.66 22.26 17.25
C VAL A 488 22.50 21.26 17.40
N THR A 489 22.28 20.70 18.60
CA THR A 489 21.09 19.88 18.90
C THR A 489 19.80 20.69 18.67
N ASP A 490 19.75 21.94 19.13
CA ASP A 490 18.58 22.79 18.93
C ASP A 490 18.40 23.18 17.45
N ALA A 491 19.49 23.43 16.72
CA ALA A 491 19.44 23.68 15.28
C ALA A 491 18.91 22.45 14.52
N TYR A 492 19.33 21.25 14.90
CA TYR A 492 18.85 19.99 14.35
C TYR A 492 17.34 19.78 14.65
N ASN A 493 16.94 20.03 15.89
CA ASN A 493 15.55 19.94 16.31
C ASN A 493 14.64 20.91 15.53
N GLN A 494 15.10 22.17 15.34
CA GLN A 494 14.34 23.14 14.54
C GLN A 494 14.19 22.70 13.08
N ALA A 495 15.22 22.12 12.46
CA ALA A 495 15.14 21.58 11.10
C ALA A 495 14.15 20.41 11.01
N LEU A 496 14.15 19.49 11.98
CA LEU A 496 13.18 18.39 12.07
C LEU A 496 11.74 18.87 12.26
N ARG A 497 11.50 19.92 13.05
CA ARG A 497 10.17 20.52 13.21
C ARG A 497 9.62 21.04 11.89
N GLN A 498 10.45 21.64 11.02
CA GLN A 498 10.05 22.06 9.67
C GLN A 498 9.72 20.86 8.78
N THR A 499 10.43 19.75 8.94
CA THR A 499 10.13 18.51 8.24
C THR A 499 8.79 17.90 8.70
N PHE A 500 8.51 17.89 10.00
CA PHE A 500 7.20 17.45 10.52
C PHE A 500 6.05 18.37 10.10
N LEU A 501 6.31 19.66 9.87
CA LEU A 501 5.30 20.60 9.33
C LEU A 501 4.81 20.17 7.94
N ILE A 502 5.67 19.60 7.09
CA ILE A 502 5.25 19.02 5.81
C ILE A 502 4.26 17.86 6.05
N GLY A 503 4.53 17.04 7.07
CA GLY A 503 3.61 15.97 7.51
C GLY A 503 2.24 16.51 7.92
N LEU A 504 2.19 17.62 8.65
CA LEU A 504 0.94 18.28 9.03
C LEU A 504 0.20 18.84 7.81
N ILE A 505 0.89 19.55 6.93
CA ILE A 505 0.30 20.12 5.70
C ILE A 505 -0.32 19.01 4.85
N THR A 506 0.39 17.89 4.65
CA THR A 506 -0.11 16.76 3.87
C THR A 506 -1.26 16.02 4.56
N ALA A 507 -1.30 15.96 5.89
CA ALA A 507 -2.44 15.44 6.64
C ALA A 507 -3.68 16.33 6.46
N CYS A 508 -3.52 17.66 6.52
CA CYS A 508 -4.61 18.61 6.27
C CYS A 508 -5.12 18.55 4.81
N LEU A 509 -4.23 18.40 3.83
CA LEU A 509 -4.63 18.20 2.43
C LEU A 509 -5.44 16.92 2.22
N GLY A 510 -5.30 15.93 3.12
CA GLY A 510 -6.14 14.73 3.13
C GLY A 510 -7.63 15.03 3.31
N CYS A 511 -8.01 16.19 3.91
CA CYS A 511 -9.40 16.64 3.98
C CYS A 511 -10.04 16.80 2.61
N ILE A 512 -9.26 17.33 1.64
CA ILE A 512 -9.74 17.56 0.28
C ILE A 512 -10.08 16.21 -0.37
N GLY A 513 -9.15 15.24 -0.31
CA GLY A 513 -9.41 13.91 -0.85
C GLY A 513 -10.60 13.20 -0.17
N ALA A 514 -10.72 13.34 1.15
CA ALA A 514 -11.85 12.76 1.89
C ALA A 514 -13.21 13.38 1.49
N ALA A 515 -13.24 14.67 1.11
CA ALA A 515 -14.46 15.36 0.70
C ALA A 515 -14.99 14.88 -0.66
N PHE A 516 -14.11 14.38 -1.55
CA PHE A 516 -14.49 13.89 -2.88
C PHE A 516 -14.76 12.38 -2.93
N MET A 517 -14.52 11.64 -1.84
CA MET A 517 -14.81 10.21 -1.80
C MET A 517 -16.31 9.92 -1.72
N GLU A 518 -16.76 8.92 -2.47
CA GLU A 518 -18.16 8.50 -2.47
C GLU A 518 -18.54 7.83 -1.15
N TRP A 519 -19.73 8.19 -0.63
CA TRP A 519 -20.30 7.60 0.59
C TRP A 519 -21.12 6.35 0.24
N GLU A 520 -20.43 5.21 0.09
CA GLU A 520 -21.09 3.93 -0.26
C GLU A 520 -20.92 2.89 0.87
N SER A 521 -21.86 1.94 0.92
CA SER A 521 -21.83 0.87 1.92
C SER A 521 -21.17 -0.38 1.37
N VAL A 522 -20.23 -0.97 2.14
CA VAL A 522 -19.63 -2.28 1.81
C VAL A 522 -20.63 -3.44 1.90
N LYS A 523 -21.85 -3.20 2.41
CA LYS A 523 -22.95 -4.18 2.48
C LYS A 523 -23.92 -4.05 1.31
N SER A 524 -23.86 -2.97 0.53
CA SER A 524 -24.70 -2.80 -0.66
C SER A 524 -24.24 -3.75 -1.77
N ARG A 525 -25.21 -4.36 -2.48
CA ARG A 525 -24.87 -5.12 -3.69
C ARG A 525 -24.32 -4.17 -4.74
N PRO A 526 -23.28 -4.57 -5.51
CA PRO A 526 -22.80 -3.75 -6.63
C PRO A 526 -23.98 -3.37 -7.54
N LYS A 527 -24.12 -2.08 -7.84
CA LYS A 527 -25.09 -1.62 -8.84
C LYS A 527 -24.68 -2.25 -10.17
N VAL A 528 -25.51 -3.18 -10.67
CA VAL A 528 -25.38 -3.65 -12.05
C VAL A 528 -25.64 -2.43 -12.92
N PRO A 529 -24.75 -2.02 -13.84
CA PRO A 529 -25.03 -0.93 -14.75
C PRO A 529 -26.36 -1.25 -15.46
N ALA A 530 -27.31 -0.33 -15.42
CA ALA A 530 -28.54 -0.44 -16.18
C ALA A 530 -28.13 -0.62 -17.66
N GLY A 531 -28.32 -1.82 -18.20
CA GLY A 531 -28.05 -2.07 -19.59
C GLY A 531 -28.86 -1.08 -20.43
N ASN A 532 -28.28 -0.62 -21.54
CA ASN A 532 -28.90 0.26 -22.56
C ASN A 532 -30.20 -0.32 -23.16
N GLY A 533 -31.15 -0.67 -22.31
CA GLY A 533 -32.42 -1.26 -22.68
C GLY A 533 -33.55 -0.26 -22.96
N ASP A 534 -33.33 1.04 -22.80
CA ASP A 534 -34.43 2.03 -22.87
C ASP A 534 -34.32 3.04 -24.03
N GLN A 535 -33.45 2.81 -25.01
CA GLN A 535 -33.45 3.64 -26.23
C GLN A 535 -34.40 3.18 -27.32
N ASN A 536 -35.12 2.06 -27.16
CA ASN A 536 -36.01 1.54 -28.20
C ASN A 536 -37.52 1.79 -27.94
N LYS A 537 -37.89 2.61 -26.95
CA LYS A 537 -39.28 2.97 -26.67
C LYS A 537 -39.70 4.40 -27.07
N LYS A 538 -38.83 5.18 -27.71
CA LYS A 538 -39.17 6.54 -28.19
C LYS A 538 -39.28 6.67 -29.71
N GLY A 539 -39.37 5.56 -30.43
CA GLY A 539 -39.49 5.55 -31.89
C GLY A 539 -40.82 4.98 -32.43
N ALA A 540 -41.85 4.81 -31.58
CA ALA A 540 -43.18 4.35 -32.01
C ALA A 540 -44.26 5.12 -31.24
N ALA A 541 -44.45 6.40 -31.62
CA ALA A 541 -45.69 7.17 -31.43
C ALA A 541 -45.76 8.24 -32.51
#